data_e70eaffe33cf0315d3825c83b3062f5d
#
_entry.id   e70eaffe33cf0315d3825c83b3062f5d
#
_cell.length_a   1.000
_cell.length_b   1.000
_cell.length_c   1.000
_cell.angle_alpha   90.00
_cell.angle_beta   90.00
_cell.angle_gamma   90.00
#
_symmetry.space_group_name_H-M   'P 1'
#
loop_
_entity.id
_entity.type
_entity.pdbx_description
1 polymer ?
#
loop_
_entity_poly.entity_id
_entity_poly.type
_entity_poly.pdbx_seq_one_letter_code
_entity_poly.pdbx_strand_id
1 'polypeptide(L)'
;MMTGEDVYAGAGVGAAPQPERSVSVHDLAHRFPGTDVLFEHLDFTAIPGQTVAICGPSGCGKSTLLSILAGWEKPYHGTVERKNVERVGWVFQNPYGVLGRTALDHVVFPLLAKGLRRCEAEPQALEAMGLFDLEYAADRRFSELSGGEAQRLMLARAVCSRPDMLLVDEPTAQLDTRTAHSVSHVLGNLAGQGMIVLVATHDPDTRDACGRVIDLADYAPGDNEDSSFAPAGGNEPAEPTDSAPAGGGSREADGGGPTDDSTDIAENGSEVRS
;
A
#
# COMPACT_ATOMS: atom_id res chain seq x y z
N MET A 1 11.14 -18.27 29.31
CA MET A 1 11.80 -17.72 28.10
C MET A 1 11.49 -18.70 26.98
N MET A 2 10.39 -18.51 26.29
CA MET A 2 10.04 -19.27 25.08
C MET A 2 10.66 -18.53 23.90
N THR A 3 11.40 -19.21 23.09
CA THR A 3 12.04 -18.67 21.88
C THR A 3 10.97 -18.53 20.79
N GLY A 4 11.03 -17.47 19.97
CA GLY A 4 10.00 -17.10 19.00
C GLY A 4 9.69 -18.11 17.87
N GLU A 5 10.04 -19.38 18.03
CA GLU A 5 9.75 -20.46 17.07
C GLU A 5 8.36 -21.08 17.26
N ASP A 6 7.72 -20.91 18.42
CA ASP A 6 6.47 -21.63 18.76
C ASP A 6 5.18 -20.88 18.36
N VAL A 7 5.27 -19.60 17.96
CA VAL A 7 4.13 -18.73 17.65
C VAL A 7 3.32 -19.20 16.44
N TYR A 8 3.91 -20.00 15.59
CA TYR A 8 3.30 -20.49 14.35
C TYR A 8 3.23 -22.01 14.23
N ALA A 9 3.69 -22.75 15.25
CA ALA A 9 3.63 -24.21 15.29
C ALA A 9 2.24 -24.71 15.75
N GLY A 10 1.21 -24.34 15.04
CA GLY A 10 -0.13 -24.91 15.13
C GLY A 10 -0.25 -26.13 14.22
N ALA A 11 -0.16 -27.35 14.83
CA ALA A 11 -0.48 -28.66 14.27
C ALA A 11 0.45 -29.20 13.19
N GLY A 12 1.39 -30.06 13.59
CA GLY A 12 2.04 -31.05 12.72
C GLY A 12 1.03 -32.08 12.19
N VAL A 13 0.30 -31.69 11.18
CA VAL A 13 -0.31 -32.58 10.19
C VAL A 13 0.51 -32.35 8.93
N GLY A 14 1.05 -33.43 8.32
CA GLY A 14 1.93 -33.39 7.17
C GLY A 14 1.46 -32.35 6.17
N ALA A 15 2.16 -31.22 6.08
CA ALA A 15 1.81 -30.11 5.23
C ALA A 15 1.84 -30.64 3.79
N ALA A 16 0.69 -30.65 3.13
CA ALA A 16 0.64 -30.80 1.69
C ALA A 16 1.62 -29.79 1.09
N PRO A 17 2.37 -30.16 0.04
CA PRO A 17 3.32 -29.23 -0.58
C PRO A 17 2.58 -27.92 -0.87
N GLN A 18 3.03 -26.84 -0.26
CA GLN A 18 2.41 -25.53 -0.46
C GLN A 18 2.50 -25.23 -1.97
N PRO A 19 1.42 -24.79 -2.60
CA PRO A 19 1.46 -24.47 -4.02
C PRO A 19 2.58 -23.45 -4.24
N GLU A 20 3.43 -23.74 -5.24
CA GLU A 20 4.51 -22.81 -5.62
C GLU A 20 3.94 -21.41 -5.82
N ARG A 21 4.32 -20.53 -4.94
CA ARG A 21 3.87 -19.14 -4.93
C ARG A 21 4.93 -18.27 -5.58
N SER A 22 4.55 -17.40 -6.51
CA SER A 22 5.50 -16.48 -7.14
C SER A 22 4.84 -15.23 -7.68
N VAL A 23 5.63 -14.17 -7.79
CA VAL A 23 5.30 -12.97 -8.55
C VAL A 23 6.41 -12.76 -9.55
N SER A 24 6.09 -12.83 -10.85
CA SER A 24 7.03 -12.64 -11.95
C SER A 24 6.71 -11.36 -12.69
N VAL A 25 7.72 -10.59 -12.95
CA VAL A 25 7.69 -9.33 -13.69
C VAL A 25 8.47 -9.52 -14.98
N HIS A 26 7.87 -9.16 -16.12
CA HIS A 26 8.44 -9.35 -17.45
C HIS A 26 8.40 -8.06 -18.25
N ASP A 27 9.59 -7.60 -18.63
CA ASP A 27 9.83 -6.41 -19.47
C ASP A 27 8.98 -5.20 -19.04
N LEU A 28 8.95 -4.96 -17.72
CA LEU A 28 8.07 -3.96 -17.12
C LEU A 28 8.65 -2.56 -17.32
N ALA A 29 7.82 -1.65 -17.85
CA ALA A 29 8.11 -0.23 -17.89
C ALA A 29 6.92 0.58 -17.39
N HIS A 30 7.20 1.71 -16.77
CA HIS A 30 6.14 2.60 -16.31
C HIS A 30 6.50 4.09 -16.42
N ARG A 31 5.48 4.86 -16.77
CA ARG A 31 5.43 6.32 -16.71
C ARG A 31 3.99 6.75 -16.45
N PHE A 32 3.82 7.91 -15.87
CA PHE A 32 2.50 8.55 -15.82
C PHE A 32 2.22 9.35 -17.10
N PRO A 33 0.97 9.64 -17.45
CA PRO A 33 0.63 10.49 -18.57
C PRO A 33 1.32 11.86 -18.48
N GLY A 34 2.11 12.22 -19.51
CA GLY A 34 2.81 13.50 -19.55
C GLY A 34 4.08 13.62 -18.70
N THR A 35 4.59 12.49 -18.16
CA THR A 35 5.87 12.46 -17.43
C THR A 35 6.90 11.60 -18.13
N ASP A 36 8.16 11.75 -17.73
CA ASP A 36 9.24 10.87 -18.15
C ASP A 36 9.03 9.41 -17.65
N VAL A 37 9.70 8.48 -18.30
CA VAL A 37 9.72 7.07 -17.90
C VAL A 37 10.42 6.95 -16.56
N LEU A 38 9.83 6.22 -15.62
CA LEU A 38 10.40 5.96 -14.29
C LEU A 38 11.42 4.83 -14.33
N PHE A 39 11.08 3.75 -14.99
CA PHE A 39 11.92 2.57 -15.21
C PHE A 39 11.45 1.82 -16.45
N GLU A 40 12.36 1.07 -17.08
CA GLU A 40 12.09 0.26 -18.27
C GLU A 40 12.87 -1.06 -18.23
N HIS A 41 12.38 -2.06 -18.97
CA HIS A 41 13.01 -3.37 -19.10
C HIS A 41 13.25 -4.10 -17.77
N LEU A 42 12.36 -3.91 -16.79
CA LEU A 42 12.49 -4.53 -15.48
C LEU A 42 12.00 -5.99 -15.52
N ASP A 43 12.89 -6.92 -15.19
CA ASP A 43 12.63 -8.36 -15.13
C ASP A 43 13.05 -8.93 -13.78
N PHE A 44 12.13 -9.57 -13.06
CA PHE A 44 12.46 -10.36 -11.88
C PHE A 44 11.35 -11.31 -11.48
N THR A 45 11.69 -12.29 -10.63
CA THR A 45 10.70 -13.15 -9.97
C THR A 45 10.95 -13.12 -8.47
N ALA A 46 9.91 -12.88 -7.69
CA ALA A 46 9.91 -12.97 -6.23
C ALA A 46 9.17 -14.24 -5.79
N ILE A 47 9.76 -14.97 -4.86
CA ILE A 47 9.25 -16.22 -4.30
C ILE A 47 9.30 -16.18 -2.77
N PRO A 48 8.56 -17.03 -2.05
CA PRO A 48 8.72 -17.20 -0.61
C PRO A 48 10.13 -17.64 -0.22
N GLY A 49 10.52 -17.35 1.01
CA GLY A 49 11.81 -17.77 1.57
C GLY A 49 12.90 -16.70 1.53
N GLN A 50 12.68 -15.61 0.79
CA GLN A 50 13.60 -14.47 0.76
C GLN A 50 12.83 -13.14 0.75
N THR A 51 13.40 -12.12 1.38
CA THR A 51 12.97 -10.73 1.24
C THR A 51 13.62 -10.12 0.00
N VAL A 52 12.86 -9.33 -0.74
CA VAL A 52 13.36 -8.58 -1.92
C VAL A 52 13.33 -7.10 -1.59
N ALA A 53 14.50 -6.46 -1.55
CA ALA A 53 14.61 -5.02 -1.47
C ALA A 53 14.46 -4.39 -2.86
N ILE A 54 13.62 -3.36 -2.95
CA ILE A 54 13.47 -2.48 -4.10
C ILE A 54 14.12 -1.15 -3.72
N CYS A 55 15.29 -0.87 -4.30
CA CYS A 55 16.12 0.28 -3.97
C CYS A 55 16.10 1.30 -5.11
N GLY A 56 16.75 2.43 -4.88
CA GLY A 56 16.91 3.51 -5.84
C GLY A 56 16.65 4.89 -5.24
N PRO A 57 17.01 5.97 -5.95
CA PRO A 57 16.85 7.34 -5.49
C PRO A 57 15.38 7.70 -5.23
N SER A 58 15.15 8.84 -4.56
CA SER A 58 13.80 9.35 -4.38
C SER A 58 13.17 9.68 -5.73
N GLY A 59 11.92 9.29 -5.94
CA GLY A 59 11.20 9.54 -7.19
C GLY A 59 11.45 8.53 -8.31
N CYS A 60 12.36 7.53 -8.17
CA CYS A 60 12.62 6.53 -9.21
C CYS A 60 11.47 5.51 -9.44
N GLY A 61 10.38 5.59 -8.69
CA GLY A 61 9.20 4.73 -8.92
C GLY A 61 9.07 3.53 -7.97
N LYS A 62 9.78 3.46 -6.82
CA LYS A 62 9.67 2.34 -5.86
C LYS A 62 8.21 2.07 -5.42
N SER A 63 7.53 3.08 -4.88
CA SER A 63 6.13 2.95 -4.46
C SER A 63 5.18 2.70 -5.63
N THR A 64 5.52 3.22 -6.83
CA THR A 64 4.78 2.95 -8.07
C THR A 64 4.92 1.48 -8.47
N LEU A 65 6.12 0.91 -8.41
CA LEU A 65 6.34 -0.51 -8.65
C LEU A 65 5.55 -1.37 -7.65
N LEU A 66 5.56 -1.01 -6.35
CA LEU A 66 4.71 -1.69 -5.37
C LEU A 66 3.21 -1.62 -5.75
N SER A 67 2.73 -0.46 -6.24
CA SER A 67 1.33 -0.29 -6.69
C SER A 67 1.00 -1.19 -7.88
N ILE A 68 1.92 -1.34 -8.83
CA ILE A 68 1.77 -2.24 -9.98
C ILE A 68 1.76 -3.70 -9.49
N LEU A 69 2.66 -4.07 -8.58
CA LEU A 69 2.70 -5.41 -7.99
C LEU A 69 1.44 -5.73 -7.17
N ALA A 70 0.82 -4.75 -6.54
CA ALA A 70 -0.48 -4.89 -5.88
C ALA A 70 -1.65 -5.02 -6.86
N GLY A 71 -1.47 -4.57 -8.11
CA GLY A 71 -2.51 -4.50 -9.14
C GLY A 71 -3.42 -3.28 -8.99
N TRP A 72 -2.97 -2.25 -8.29
CA TRP A 72 -3.67 -0.98 -8.16
C TRP A 72 -3.35 -0.03 -9.31
N GLU A 73 -2.15 -0.18 -9.87
CA GLU A 73 -1.71 0.58 -11.03
C GLU A 73 -1.42 -0.38 -12.19
N LYS A 74 -1.73 0.04 -13.42
CA LYS A 74 -1.41 -0.71 -14.61
C LYS A 74 -0.04 -0.29 -15.14
N PRO A 75 0.83 -1.24 -15.49
CA PRO A 75 2.09 -0.88 -16.11
C PRO A 75 1.85 -0.20 -17.46
N TYR A 76 2.75 0.68 -17.86
CA TYR A 76 2.76 1.27 -19.19
C TYR A 76 3.11 0.21 -20.25
N HIS A 77 4.07 -0.68 -19.95
CA HIS A 77 4.46 -1.81 -20.76
C HIS A 77 4.83 -3.02 -19.90
N GLY A 78 4.83 -4.21 -20.48
CA GLY A 78 5.18 -5.46 -19.80
C GLY A 78 4.04 -6.06 -19.00
N THR A 79 4.35 -7.09 -18.22
CA THR A 79 3.35 -7.86 -17.46
C THR A 79 3.82 -8.22 -16.06
N VAL A 80 2.85 -8.38 -15.16
CA VAL A 80 3.03 -8.94 -13.81
C VAL A 80 2.16 -10.18 -13.67
N GLU A 81 2.80 -11.32 -13.50
CA GLU A 81 2.13 -12.61 -13.26
C GLU A 81 2.18 -12.96 -11.78
N ARG A 82 1.03 -13.33 -11.19
CA ARG A 82 0.90 -13.76 -9.80
C ARG A 82 0.40 -15.21 -9.77
N LYS A 83 1.27 -16.12 -9.36
CA LYS A 83 0.94 -17.54 -9.21
C LYS A 83 0.62 -17.82 -7.75
N ASN A 84 -0.59 -18.29 -7.46
CA ASN A 84 -1.05 -18.62 -6.10
C ASN A 84 -0.90 -17.48 -5.09
N VAL A 85 -1.08 -16.22 -5.52
CA VAL A 85 -1.10 -15.00 -4.69
C VAL A 85 -2.48 -14.38 -4.80
N GLU A 86 -3.31 -14.58 -3.77
CA GLU A 86 -4.69 -14.07 -3.70
C GLU A 86 -4.79 -12.84 -2.81
N ARG A 87 -4.04 -12.85 -1.69
CA ARG A 87 -4.09 -11.79 -0.68
C ARG A 87 -2.80 -11.00 -0.67
N VAL A 88 -2.92 -9.71 -0.96
CA VAL A 88 -1.82 -8.76 -0.89
C VAL A 88 -2.00 -7.89 0.34
N GLY A 89 -0.98 -7.84 1.19
CA GLY A 89 -0.89 -6.89 2.30
C GLY A 89 -0.01 -5.71 1.90
N TRP A 90 -0.34 -4.53 2.42
CA TRP A 90 0.48 -3.34 2.22
C TRP A 90 0.70 -2.60 3.53
N VAL A 91 1.96 -2.29 3.81
CA VAL A 91 2.37 -1.37 4.86
C VAL A 91 2.92 -0.12 4.18
N PHE A 92 2.22 0.99 4.33
CA PHE A 92 2.58 2.28 3.72
C PHE A 92 3.67 2.98 4.52
N GLN A 93 4.43 3.83 3.86
CA GLN A 93 5.43 4.71 4.48
C GLN A 93 4.84 5.57 5.61
N ASN A 94 3.64 6.11 5.39
CA ASN A 94 2.90 6.83 6.42
C ASN A 94 1.84 5.91 7.04
N PRO A 95 1.94 5.58 8.33
CA PRO A 95 0.99 4.68 8.97
C PRO A 95 -0.41 5.32 9.06
N TYR A 96 -1.43 4.55 8.67
CA TYR A 96 -2.83 4.97 8.76
C TYR A 96 -3.59 4.14 9.78
N GLY A 97 -4.25 4.83 10.70
CA GLY A 97 -5.08 4.22 11.71
C GLY A 97 -6.30 5.06 12.09
N VAL A 98 -7.25 4.46 12.77
CA VAL A 98 -8.42 5.12 13.32
C VAL A 98 -8.03 5.77 14.65
N LEU A 99 -7.97 7.09 14.70
CA LEU A 99 -7.39 7.88 15.80
C LEU A 99 -7.95 7.51 17.19
N GLY A 100 -9.25 7.22 17.27
CA GLY A 100 -9.93 6.90 18.53
C GLY A 100 -9.90 5.43 18.94
N ARG A 101 -9.35 4.54 18.09
CA ARG A 101 -9.21 3.10 18.40
C ARG A 101 -7.88 2.82 19.07
N THR A 102 -7.85 1.78 19.91
CA THR A 102 -6.61 1.34 20.54
C THR A 102 -5.65 0.66 19.56
N ALA A 103 -4.39 0.59 19.92
CA ALA A 103 -3.39 -0.17 19.14
C ALA A 103 -3.81 -1.63 18.99
N LEU A 104 -4.26 -2.26 20.07
CA LEU A 104 -4.76 -3.64 20.04
C LEU A 104 -5.93 -3.81 19.07
N ASP A 105 -6.89 -2.87 19.03
CA ASP A 105 -8.03 -2.94 18.11
C ASP A 105 -7.58 -2.99 16.64
N HIS A 106 -6.51 -2.29 16.28
CA HIS A 106 -5.98 -2.31 14.91
C HIS A 106 -5.41 -3.67 14.53
N VAL A 107 -4.72 -4.34 15.46
CA VAL A 107 -4.07 -5.63 15.20
C VAL A 107 -5.06 -6.79 15.31
N VAL A 108 -6.07 -6.68 16.17
CA VAL A 108 -7.18 -7.65 16.29
C VAL A 108 -8.07 -7.66 15.03
N PHE A 109 -8.28 -6.52 14.40
CA PHE A 109 -9.24 -6.36 13.31
C PHE A 109 -9.11 -7.38 12.17
N PRO A 110 -7.90 -7.68 11.61
CA PRO A 110 -7.76 -8.71 10.58
C PRO A 110 -8.15 -10.11 11.04
N LEU A 111 -7.99 -10.41 12.32
CA LEU A 111 -8.35 -11.71 12.91
C LEU A 111 -9.87 -11.83 13.05
N LEU A 112 -10.54 -10.77 13.49
CA LEU A 112 -12.01 -10.71 13.52
C LEU A 112 -12.60 -10.84 12.11
N ALA A 113 -11.99 -10.20 11.12
CA ALA A 113 -12.41 -10.30 9.72
C ALA A 113 -12.30 -11.73 9.17
N LYS A 114 -11.44 -12.57 9.75
CA LYS A 114 -11.33 -14.00 9.44
C LYS A 114 -12.34 -14.88 10.24
N GLY A 115 -13.18 -14.27 11.07
CA GLY A 115 -14.22 -14.95 11.84
C GLY A 115 -13.81 -15.39 13.23
N LEU A 116 -12.62 -15.04 13.74
CA LEU A 116 -12.24 -15.33 15.12
C LEU A 116 -13.08 -14.48 16.08
N ARG A 117 -13.42 -15.04 17.22
CA ARG A 117 -13.99 -14.26 18.32
C ARG A 117 -12.92 -13.41 18.97
N ARG A 118 -13.30 -12.28 19.57
CA ARG A 118 -12.36 -11.35 20.19
C ARG A 118 -11.43 -12.01 21.22
N CYS A 119 -11.98 -12.88 22.07
CA CYS A 119 -11.20 -13.62 23.08
C CYS A 119 -10.14 -14.57 22.48
N GLU A 120 -10.31 -14.99 21.23
CA GLU A 120 -9.35 -15.83 20.49
C GLU A 120 -8.36 -14.98 19.70
N ALA A 121 -8.78 -13.80 19.27
CA ALA A 121 -7.99 -12.88 18.47
C ALA A 121 -7.02 -12.03 19.30
N GLU A 122 -7.41 -11.59 20.50
CA GLU A 122 -6.57 -10.73 21.35
C GLU A 122 -5.22 -11.35 21.73
N PRO A 123 -5.14 -12.62 22.18
CA PRO A 123 -3.84 -13.23 22.48
C PRO A 123 -2.91 -13.25 21.26
N GLN A 124 -3.44 -13.58 20.06
CA GLN A 124 -2.66 -13.60 18.81
C GLN A 124 -2.22 -12.21 18.40
N ALA A 125 -3.07 -11.19 18.60
CA ALA A 125 -2.74 -9.81 18.32
C ALA A 125 -1.65 -9.27 19.24
N LEU A 126 -1.71 -9.57 20.54
CA LEU A 126 -0.67 -9.20 21.51
C LEU A 126 0.66 -9.88 21.17
N GLU A 127 0.65 -11.15 20.80
CA GLU A 127 1.83 -11.86 20.35
C GLU A 127 2.44 -11.21 19.08
N ALA A 128 1.61 -10.85 18.10
CA ALA A 128 2.08 -10.10 16.93
C ALA A 128 2.62 -8.70 17.30
N MET A 129 2.06 -8.02 18.28
CA MET A 129 2.59 -6.77 18.80
C MET A 129 3.93 -6.97 19.51
N GLY A 130 4.11 -8.10 20.21
CA GLY A 130 5.36 -8.47 20.86
C GLY A 130 6.53 -8.66 19.89
N LEU A 131 6.27 -9.14 18.66
CA LEU A 131 7.31 -9.22 17.62
C LEU A 131 7.94 -7.87 17.27
N PHE A 132 7.23 -6.78 17.57
CA PHE A 132 7.62 -5.41 17.28
C PHE A 132 7.81 -4.56 18.55
N ASP A 133 7.94 -5.18 19.71
CA ASP A 133 8.11 -4.50 21.01
C ASP A 133 7.01 -3.45 21.28
N LEU A 134 5.73 -3.81 21.06
CA LEU A 134 4.58 -2.89 21.17
C LEU A 134 3.50 -3.34 22.15
N GLU A 135 3.66 -4.43 22.89
CA GLU A 135 2.66 -4.95 23.86
C GLU A 135 2.26 -3.91 24.90
N TYR A 136 3.25 -3.10 25.35
CA TYR A 136 3.02 -2.03 26.34
C TYR A 136 2.07 -0.94 25.86
N ALA A 137 1.90 -0.80 24.55
CA ALA A 137 1.07 0.22 23.92
C ALA A 137 -0.34 -0.29 23.55
N ALA A 138 -0.69 -1.53 23.88
CA ALA A 138 -1.92 -2.20 23.46
C ALA A 138 -3.19 -1.35 23.70
N ASP A 139 -3.29 -0.74 24.89
CA ASP A 139 -4.46 0.06 25.29
C ASP A 139 -4.37 1.54 24.88
N ARG A 140 -3.23 1.99 24.35
CA ARG A 140 -3.08 3.38 23.89
C ARG A 140 -3.85 3.58 22.58
N ARG A 141 -4.44 4.76 22.41
CA ARG A 141 -5.11 5.15 21.17
C ARG A 141 -4.09 5.35 20.07
N PHE A 142 -4.48 5.10 18.82
CA PHE A 142 -3.61 5.33 17.68
C PHE A 142 -3.08 6.78 17.62
N SER A 143 -3.89 7.75 18.00
CA SER A 143 -3.50 9.18 18.09
C SER A 143 -2.43 9.50 19.12
N GLU A 144 -2.16 8.58 20.04
CA GLU A 144 -1.19 8.73 21.14
C GLU A 144 0.16 8.05 20.81
N LEU A 145 0.24 7.35 19.68
CA LEU A 145 1.44 6.66 19.24
C LEU A 145 2.39 7.64 18.53
N SER A 146 3.68 7.46 18.75
CA SER A 146 4.71 8.09 17.92
C SER A 146 4.67 7.53 16.50
N GLY A 147 5.29 8.21 15.53
CA GLY A 147 5.37 7.73 14.15
C GLY A 147 5.99 6.33 14.04
N GLY A 148 7.08 6.07 14.77
CA GLY A 148 7.72 4.76 14.80
C GLY A 148 6.88 3.67 15.47
N GLU A 149 6.14 3.99 16.54
CA GLU A 149 5.17 3.06 17.16
C GLU A 149 4.02 2.74 16.19
N ALA A 150 3.49 3.74 15.53
CA ALA A 150 2.42 3.57 14.55
C ALA A 150 2.88 2.73 13.34
N GLN A 151 4.12 2.92 12.86
CA GLN A 151 4.71 2.11 11.79
C GLN A 151 4.84 0.64 12.19
N ARG A 152 5.40 0.36 13.37
CA ARG A 152 5.51 -0.99 13.92
C ARG A 152 4.14 -1.63 14.15
N LEU A 153 3.14 -0.84 14.56
CA LEU A 153 1.76 -1.31 14.70
C LEU A 153 1.16 -1.77 13.36
N MET A 154 1.43 -1.05 12.27
CA MET A 154 0.94 -1.46 10.94
C MET A 154 1.62 -2.76 10.48
N LEU A 155 2.87 -2.98 10.82
CA LEU A 155 3.56 -4.25 10.58
C LEU A 155 2.94 -5.40 11.39
N ALA A 156 2.68 -5.21 12.70
CA ALA A 156 1.99 -6.20 13.53
C ALA A 156 0.61 -6.56 12.98
N ARG A 157 -0.15 -5.55 12.53
CA ARG A 157 -1.43 -5.75 11.84
C ARG A 157 -1.28 -6.58 10.56
N ALA A 158 -0.24 -6.31 9.76
CA ALA A 158 0.03 -7.04 8.53
C ALA A 158 0.35 -8.51 8.81
N VAL A 159 1.12 -8.82 9.87
CA VAL A 159 1.37 -10.19 10.35
C VAL A 159 0.05 -10.93 10.63
N CYS A 160 -0.87 -10.31 11.37
CA CYS A 160 -2.17 -10.91 11.69
C CYS A 160 -3.05 -11.10 10.44
N SER A 161 -2.88 -10.28 9.40
CA SER A 161 -3.62 -10.45 8.15
C SER A 161 -3.16 -11.66 7.33
N ARG A 162 -1.92 -12.17 7.56
CA ARG A 162 -1.29 -13.31 6.87
C ARG A 162 -1.52 -13.26 5.36
N PRO A 163 -1.02 -12.22 4.66
CA PRO A 163 -1.14 -12.14 3.22
C PRO A 163 -0.24 -13.15 2.53
N ASP A 164 -0.50 -13.45 1.25
CA ASP A 164 0.38 -14.28 0.42
C ASP A 164 1.60 -13.48 -0.05
N MET A 165 1.41 -12.18 -0.25
CA MET A 165 2.44 -11.20 -0.58
C MET A 165 2.31 -9.97 0.32
N LEU A 166 3.39 -9.55 0.94
CA LEU A 166 3.49 -8.35 1.76
C LEU A 166 4.38 -7.33 1.05
N LEU A 167 3.80 -6.18 0.79
CA LEU A 167 4.47 -5.00 0.23
C LEU A 167 4.69 -4.00 1.38
N VAL A 168 5.92 -3.57 1.55
CA VAL A 168 6.31 -2.67 2.65
C VAL A 168 7.06 -1.48 2.06
N ASP A 169 6.53 -0.29 2.28
CA ASP A 169 7.11 0.95 1.77
C ASP A 169 7.80 1.70 2.91
N GLU A 170 9.13 1.82 2.83
CA GLU A 170 10.00 2.52 3.79
C GLU A 170 9.73 2.14 5.26
N PRO A 171 9.87 0.85 5.64
CA PRO A 171 9.46 0.38 6.98
C PRO A 171 10.27 0.97 8.13
N THR A 172 11.46 1.50 7.86
CA THR A 172 12.44 1.93 8.87
C THR A 172 12.67 3.44 8.90
N ALA A 173 12.04 4.21 8.01
CA ALA A 173 12.26 5.65 7.85
C ALA A 173 12.06 6.49 9.13
N GLN A 174 11.26 6.00 10.08
CA GLN A 174 10.93 6.69 11.35
C GLN A 174 11.47 5.96 12.59
N LEU A 175 12.36 4.98 12.39
CA LEU A 175 12.88 4.11 13.45
C LEU A 175 14.36 4.43 13.75
N ASP A 176 14.75 4.20 14.99
CA ASP A 176 16.17 4.13 15.33
C ASP A 176 16.80 2.84 14.79
N THR A 177 18.13 2.82 14.66
CA THR A 177 18.88 1.72 14.04
C THR A 177 18.57 0.36 14.68
N ARG A 178 18.47 0.29 16.02
CA ARG A 178 18.19 -0.97 16.71
C ARG A 178 16.81 -1.51 16.36
N THR A 179 15.81 -0.64 16.38
CA THR A 179 14.41 -1.00 16.02
C THR A 179 14.31 -1.35 14.54
N ALA A 180 15.04 -0.67 13.66
CA ALA A 180 15.10 -0.98 12.23
C ALA A 180 15.64 -2.40 11.98
N HIS A 181 16.74 -2.80 12.65
CA HIS A 181 17.26 -4.17 12.58
C HIS A 181 16.25 -5.22 13.06
N SER A 182 15.53 -4.96 14.17
CA SER A 182 14.50 -5.86 14.67
C SER A 182 13.38 -6.05 13.64
N VAL A 183 12.90 -4.98 13.02
CA VAL A 183 11.87 -5.01 11.96
C VAL A 183 12.35 -5.82 10.75
N SER A 184 13.57 -5.59 10.28
CA SER A 184 14.14 -6.31 9.13
C SER A 184 14.23 -7.82 9.42
N HIS A 185 14.63 -8.20 10.63
CA HIS A 185 14.67 -9.61 11.07
C HIS A 185 13.28 -10.24 11.07
N VAL A 186 12.25 -9.55 11.57
CA VAL A 186 10.86 -10.04 11.55
C VAL A 186 10.37 -10.23 10.10
N LEU A 187 10.66 -9.29 9.19
CA LEU A 187 10.29 -9.41 7.78
C LEU A 187 10.97 -10.63 7.12
N GLY A 188 12.23 -10.91 7.45
CA GLY A 188 12.95 -12.10 7.01
C GLY A 188 12.29 -13.40 7.49
N ASN A 189 11.87 -13.46 8.76
CA ASN A 189 11.17 -14.59 9.32
C ASN A 189 9.82 -14.84 8.63
N LEU A 190 9.07 -13.77 8.30
CA LEU A 190 7.80 -13.87 7.57
C LEU A 190 8.00 -14.48 6.17
N ALA A 191 9.05 -14.06 5.46
CA ALA A 191 9.40 -14.64 4.18
C ALA A 191 9.69 -16.16 4.32
N GLY A 192 10.47 -16.55 5.34
CA GLY A 192 10.78 -17.95 5.64
C GLY A 192 9.55 -18.83 5.95
N GLN A 193 8.44 -18.21 6.33
CA GLN A 193 7.15 -18.89 6.61
C GLN A 193 6.23 -19.00 5.38
N GLY A 194 6.74 -18.76 4.19
CA GLY A 194 6.01 -18.94 2.95
C GLY A 194 5.29 -17.68 2.42
N MET A 195 5.60 -16.51 2.94
CA MET A 195 5.14 -15.23 2.46
C MET A 195 6.14 -14.65 1.44
N ILE A 196 5.66 -14.03 0.37
CA ILE A 196 6.50 -13.19 -0.50
C ILE A 196 6.59 -11.82 0.15
N VAL A 197 7.81 -11.34 0.42
CA VAL A 197 8.03 -10.03 1.08
C VAL A 197 8.87 -9.15 0.16
N LEU A 198 8.30 -7.99 -0.24
CA LEU A 198 9.00 -6.96 -1.00
C LEU A 198 9.04 -5.67 -0.18
N VAL A 199 10.23 -5.09 -0.06
CA VAL A 199 10.51 -3.92 0.76
C VAL A 199 11.08 -2.82 -0.12
N ALA A 200 10.34 -1.73 -0.32
CA ALA A 200 10.89 -0.53 -0.93
C ALA A 200 11.65 0.25 0.14
N THR A 201 12.91 0.56 -0.10
CA THR A 201 13.73 1.31 0.84
C THR A 201 14.89 2.06 0.16
N HIS A 202 15.30 3.14 0.76
CA HIS A 202 16.56 3.83 0.46
C HIS A 202 17.60 3.67 1.59
N ASP A 203 17.21 2.98 2.68
CA ASP A 203 18.08 2.72 3.83
C ASP A 203 19.03 1.54 3.54
N PRO A 204 20.36 1.74 3.60
CA PRO A 204 21.33 0.69 3.33
C PRO A 204 21.21 -0.51 4.28
N ASP A 205 20.93 -0.29 5.56
CA ASP A 205 20.86 -1.36 6.56
C ASP A 205 19.67 -2.28 6.28
N THR A 206 18.51 -1.72 5.93
CA THR A 206 17.33 -2.48 5.52
C THR A 206 17.57 -3.23 4.22
N ARG A 207 18.23 -2.59 3.23
CA ARG A 207 18.62 -3.23 1.96
C ARG A 207 19.50 -4.44 2.20
N ASP A 208 20.57 -4.26 2.99
CA ASP A 208 21.58 -5.30 3.23
C ASP A 208 21.03 -6.46 4.07
N ALA A 209 19.97 -6.24 4.85
CA ALA A 209 19.24 -7.29 5.56
C ALA A 209 18.31 -8.13 4.63
N CYS A 210 18.08 -7.71 3.39
CA CYS A 210 17.26 -8.45 2.44
C CYS A 210 18.07 -9.51 1.68
N GLY A 211 17.43 -10.62 1.33
CA GLY A 211 18.07 -11.73 0.62
C GLY A 211 18.34 -11.44 -0.86
N ARG A 212 17.67 -10.45 -1.44
CA ARG A 212 17.85 -10.01 -2.83
C ARG A 212 17.61 -8.51 -2.95
N VAL A 213 18.37 -7.85 -3.80
CA VAL A 213 18.25 -6.42 -4.09
C VAL A 213 17.91 -6.23 -5.56
N ILE A 214 16.98 -5.32 -5.83
CA ILE A 214 16.63 -4.78 -7.15
C ILE A 214 16.83 -3.27 -7.02
N ASP A 215 17.81 -2.72 -7.73
CA ASP A 215 18.03 -1.27 -7.78
C ASP A 215 17.36 -0.70 -9.03
N LEU A 216 16.33 0.14 -8.85
CA LEU A 216 15.63 0.77 -9.96
C LEU A 216 16.50 1.77 -10.73
N ALA A 217 17.64 2.18 -10.19
CA ALA A 217 18.60 3.00 -10.93
C ALA A 217 19.19 2.24 -12.13
N ASP A 218 19.32 0.91 -12.04
CA ASP A 218 19.81 0.05 -13.13
C ASP A 218 18.81 -0.07 -14.28
N TYR A 219 17.56 0.34 -14.06
CA TYR A 219 16.43 0.28 -14.98
C TYR A 219 15.92 1.67 -15.36
N ALA A 220 16.67 2.70 -15.02
CA ALA A 220 16.38 4.07 -15.47
C ALA A 220 16.48 4.17 -17.00
N PRO A 221 15.62 4.95 -17.66
CA PRO A 221 15.70 5.15 -19.11
C PRO A 221 17.09 5.67 -19.49
N GLY A 222 17.68 5.08 -20.51
CA GLY A 222 18.99 5.52 -21.02
C GLY A 222 18.90 6.92 -21.64
N ASP A 223 19.99 7.70 -21.55
CA ASP A 223 20.10 9.05 -22.16
C ASP A 223 20.03 9.03 -23.71
N ASN A 224 19.78 7.86 -24.31
CA ASN A 224 19.65 7.73 -25.77
C ASN A 224 18.25 8.16 -26.20
N GLU A 225 18.17 9.10 -27.14
CA GLU A 225 16.95 9.60 -27.81
C GLU A 225 16.14 8.50 -28.55
N ASP A 226 16.57 7.25 -28.52
CA ASP A 226 15.86 6.07 -28.96
C ASP A 226 15.24 5.31 -27.77
N SER A 227 14.38 5.97 -26.98
CA SER A 227 13.52 5.19 -26.10
C SER A 227 12.59 4.38 -27.01
N SER A 228 12.76 3.06 -27.02
CA SER A 228 12.00 2.11 -27.85
C SER A 228 10.48 2.13 -27.58
N PHE A 229 10.03 2.93 -26.64
CA PHE A 229 8.65 3.17 -26.27
C PHE A 229 8.11 4.48 -26.86
N ALA A 230 8.22 4.66 -28.20
CA ALA A 230 7.44 5.68 -28.90
C ALA A 230 5.93 5.44 -28.62
N PRO A 231 5.12 6.49 -28.39
CA PRO A 231 3.70 6.32 -28.13
C PRO A 231 3.07 5.59 -29.31
N ALA A 232 2.58 4.36 -29.09
CA ALA A 232 1.67 3.73 -30.03
C ALA A 232 0.50 4.69 -30.23
N GLY A 233 0.28 5.13 -31.49
CA GLY A 233 -0.57 6.23 -31.88
C GLY A 233 -1.85 6.36 -31.05
N GLY A 234 -1.97 7.50 -30.39
CA GLY A 234 -3.13 7.82 -29.60
C GLY A 234 -4.37 7.84 -30.47
N ASN A 235 -5.33 7.01 -30.12
CA ASN A 235 -6.72 7.30 -30.41
C ASN A 235 -7.13 8.42 -29.45
N GLU A 236 -6.93 9.67 -29.83
CA GLU A 236 -7.65 10.78 -29.22
C GLU A 236 -9.16 10.49 -29.37
N PRO A 237 -9.94 10.55 -28.28
CA PRO A 237 -11.39 10.52 -28.44
C PRO A 237 -11.78 11.75 -29.28
N ALA A 238 -12.40 11.51 -30.44
CA ALA A 238 -12.91 12.55 -31.30
C ALA A 238 -13.80 13.50 -30.47
N GLU A 239 -13.46 14.78 -30.50
CA GLU A 239 -14.36 15.84 -30.00
C GLU A 239 -15.71 15.72 -30.71
N PRO A 240 -16.85 15.86 -30.00
CA PRO A 240 -18.14 15.90 -30.65
C PRO A 240 -18.21 17.17 -31.50
N THR A 241 -18.18 17.01 -32.82
CA THR A 241 -18.47 18.09 -33.78
C THR A 241 -19.90 18.53 -33.58
N ASP A 242 -20.07 19.68 -32.95
CA ASP A 242 -21.34 20.39 -32.84
C ASP A 242 -21.67 21.01 -34.21
N SER A 243 -22.38 20.27 -35.05
CA SER A 243 -22.95 20.77 -36.28
C SER A 243 -24.46 21.02 -36.05
N ALA A 244 -24.75 22.22 -35.58
CA ALA A 244 -26.13 22.73 -35.58
C ALA A 244 -26.52 23.17 -37.03
N PRO A 245 -27.67 22.78 -37.57
CA PRO A 245 -28.21 23.35 -38.79
C PRO A 245 -28.90 24.70 -38.48
N ALA A 246 -28.48 25.71 -39.19
CA ALA A 246 -29.18 27.00 -39.26
C ALA A 246 -30.58 26.82 -39.90
N GLY A 247 -31.62 27.25 -39.21
CA GLY A 247 -32.98 27.30 -39.73
C GLY A 247 -33.73 28.41 -39.01
N GLY A 248 -33.95 29.53 -39.70
CA GLY A 248 -34.58 30.74 -39.22
C GLY A 248 -36.08 30.63 -38.95
N GLY A 249 -36.57 31.57 -38.14
CA GLY A 249 -37.99 31.74 -37.86
C GLY A 249 -38.24 32.79 -36.79
N SER A 250 -38.30 34.03 -37.25
CA SER A 250 -38.81 35.18 -36.48
C SER A 250 -40.21 34.98 -35.95
N ARG A 251 -40.48 35.36 -34.69
CA ARG A 251 -41.72 36.08 -34.30
C ARG A 251 -41.61 36.73 -32.91
N GLU A 252 -42.05 37.97 -32.96
CA GLU A 252 -42.13 38.97 -31.90
C GLU A 252 -43.14 38.65 -30.78
N ALA A 253 -42.94 39.44 -29.70
CA ALA A 253 -43.90 40.12 -28.81
C ALA A 253 -44.29 39.35 -27.52
N ASP A 254 -44.06 39.93 -26.46
CA ASP A 254 -44.80 40.84 -25.62
C ASP A 254 -44.78 40.42 -24.13
N GLY A 255 -44.39 41.33 -23.29
CA GLY A 255 -45.08 41.90 -22.16
C GLY A 255 -45.03 41.19 -20.81
N GLY A 256 -44.46 41.87 -19.83
CA GLY A 256 -44.90 41.73 -18.45
C GLY A 256 -43.84 41.47 -17.37
N GLY A 257 -43.24 42.48 -16.82
CA GLY A 257 -42.77 42.48 -15.43
C GLY A 257 -43.87 43.10 -14.53
N PRO A 258 -43.57 43.48 -13.29
CA PRO A 258 -42.76 42.92 -12.21
C PRO A 258 -43.56 42.68 -10.92
N THR A 259 -42.96 42.17 -9.86
CA THR A 259 -43.18 42.45 -8.42
C THR A 259 -42.27 41.50 -7.63
N ASP A 260 -41.23 41.98 -6.95
CA ASP A 260 -41.11 42.54 -5.59
C ASP A 260 -41.93 41.78 -4.56
N ASP A 261 -41.28 41.06 -3.66
CA ASP A 261 -41.57 41.11 -2.25
C ASP A 261 -40.43 40.54 -1.39
N SER A 262 -39.89 41.41 -0.59
CA SER A 262 -39.00 41.19 0.53
C SER A 262 -39.76 40.67 1.74
N THR A 263 -39.20 39.74 2.50
CA THR A 263 -39.41 39.73 3.98
C THR A 263 -38.27 39.10 4.71
N ASP A 264 -37.53 39.91 5.42
CA ASP A 264 -36.79 39.69 6.68
C ASP A 264 -37.63 38.92 7.72
N ILE A 265 -36.99 38.15 8.55
CA ILE A 265 -37.22 37.97 9.99
C ILE A 265 -36.02 37.16 10.54
N ALA A 266 -35.02 37.78 11.18
CA ALA A 266 -34.92 38.07 12.59
C ALA A 266 -34.56 36.87 13.51
N GLU A 267 -33.38 37.04 14.08
CA GLU A 267 -32.81 36.57 15.36
C GLU A 267 -33.79 35.95 16.37
N ASN A 268 -33.35 34.89 17.01
CA ASN A 268 -33.41 34.87 18.49
C ASN A 268 -32.41 33.85 19.06
N GLY A 269 -31.55 34.35 19.89
CA GLY A 269 -30.72 33.62 20.82
C GLY A 269 -31.51 33.20 22.06
N SER A 270 -31.01 32.18 22.71
CA SER A 270 -31.09 32.04 24.17
C SER A 270 -30.02 31.08 24.69
N GLU A 271 -29.12 31.65 25.50
CA GLU A 271 -28.39 30.96 26.56
C GLU A 271 -29.35 30.22 27.49
N VAL A 272 -28.96 29.03 27.95
CA VAL A 272 -29.19 28.60 29.35
C VAL A 272 -28.06 27.70 29.81
N ARG A 273 -27.45 28.13 30.93
CA ARG A 273 -26.56 27.40 31.83
C ARG A 273 -27.25 26.20 32.49
N SER A 274 -26.56 25.15 32.69
CA SER A 274 -26.26 24.51 33.99
C SER A 274 -25.32 23.31 33.75
#